data_c117b2d2de08442eb0d28e8f776c20d3
#
_entry.id   c117b2d2de08442eb0d28e8f776c20d3
#
_cell.length_a   1.000
_cell.length_b   1.000
_cell.length_c   1.000
_cell.angle_alpha   90.00
_cell.angle_beta   90.00
_cell.angle_gamma   90.00
#
_symmetry.space_group_name_H-M   'P 1'
#
loop_
_entity.id
_entity.type
_entity.pdbx_description
1 polymer ?
#
loop_
_entity_poly.entity_id
_entity_poly.type
_entity_poly.pdbx_seq_one_letter_code
_entity_poly.pdbx_strand_id
1 'polypeptide(L)'
;MDSLDSKRDSLGGHMARKKTPTIWTAVGVGLATLGGGLLGWMHRRRQVALEKRTIDLSAPIQALEVGSGFDVELGFGLTVGLVMEGQPTILDEVNYTLHEGLLRVYLSPDGLPPESSRRVTLYLSLPSLPSITLLSDSSLSAQGVNEVEHFTLVQHSSRLKGLQVEGEVASIRLAGEFKSSGHFRSKSLSVQTVGNGRLKYDALTSETNLSMAGSGLAYLSGLADRVDCSLSGRTKVHAEKFVAESIKVLLSHDAQAEWKVNQTYSVSLSERSHLILRGEGAKPSEVTVTQQAKFIRCK
;
A
#
# COMPACT_ATOMS: atom_id res chain seq x y z
N MET A 1 52.26 -21.02 -27.93
CA MET A 1 52.46 -22.07 -26.94
C MET A 1 52.07 -21.44 -25.60
N ASP A 2 50.93 -21.62 -24.95
CA ASP A 2 49.86 -22.55 -24.97
C ASP A 2 48.52 -21.88 -24.73
N SER A 3 47.54 -22.42 -25.37
CA SER A 3 46.12 -22.22 -25.28
C SER A 3 45.59 -22.46 -23.85
N LEU A 4 44.72 -21.60 -23.38
CA LEU A 4 43.77 -21.88 -22.29
C LEU A 4 42.36 -21.49 -22.69
N ASP A 5 41.67 -22.54 -23.10
CA ASP A 5 40.24 -22.64 -23.35
C ASP A 5 39.45 -22.32 -22.08
N SER A 6 38.58 -21.29 -22.11
CA SER A 6 37.64 -20.95 -21.04
C SER A 6 36.26 -21.48 -21.42
N LYS A 7 35.89 -22.62 -20.88
CA LYS A 7 34.54 -23.17 -20.87
C LYS A 7 33.58 -22.19 -20.18
N ARG A 8 32.65 -21.63 -20.96
CA ARG A 8 31.42 -21.02 -20.47
C ARG A 8 30.42 -22.13 -20.18
N ASP A 9 30.21 -22.45 -18.94
CA ASP A 9 29.08 -23.26 -18.50
C ASP A 9 27.83 -22.40 -18.49
N SER A 10 26.93 -22.69 -19.44
CA SER A 10 25.58 -22.19 -19.50
C SER A 10 24.73 -22.89 -18.45
N LEU A 11 24.45 -22.25 -17.33
CA LEU A 11 23.42 -22.67 -16.39
C LEU A 11 22.03 -22.26 -16.93
N GLY A 12 21.47 -23.11 -17.80
CA GLY A 12 20.07 -23.12 -18.16
C GLY A 12 19.24 -23.72 -17.03
N GLY A 13 18.74 -22.87 -16.14
CA GLY A 13 17.76 -23.26 -15.14
C GLY A 13 16.43 -23.62 -15.79
N HIS A 14 16.13 -24.88 -15.96
CA HIS A 14 14.80 -25.38 -16.31
C HIS A 14 13.83 -25.06 -15.17
N MET A 15 12.95 -24.07 -15.37
CA MET A 15 11.75 -23.89 -14.53
C MET A 15 10.82 -25.08 -14.74
N ALA A 16 10.80 -25.99 -13.78
CA ALA A 16 9.85 -27.10 -13.75
C ALA A 16 8.45 -26.56 -13.42
N ARG A 17 7.56 -26.56 -14.41
CA ARG A 17 6.12 -26.38 -14.25
C ARG A 17 5.58 -27.53 -13.40
N LYS A 18 5.38 -27.33 -12.08
CA LYS A 18 4.63 -28.27 -11.25
C LYS A 18 3.14 -28.10 -11.56
N LYS A 19 2.57 -29.02 -12.34
CA LYS A 19 1.12 -29.22 -12.41
C LYS A 19 0.68 -29.90 -11.14
N THR A 20 0.03 -29.19 -10.23
CA THR A 20 -0.65 -29.74 -9.06
C THR A 20 -2.02 -30.30 -9.45
N PRO A 21 -2.45 -31.42 -8.89
CA PRO A 21 -3.76 -31.99 -9.21
C PRO A 21 -4.87 -31.14 -8.59
N THR A 22 -5.83 -30.73 -9.43
CA THR A 22 -7.00 -29.95 -9.08
C THR A 22 -8.03 -30.85 -8.39
N ILE A 23 -8.34 -30.58 -7.13
CA ILE A 23 -9.48 -31.21 -6.46
C ILE A 23 -10.71 -30.34 -6.73
N TRP A 24 -11.66 -30.87 -7.49
CA TRP A 24 -12.93 -30.21 -7.83
C TRP A 24 -13.91 -30.36 -6.67
N THR A 25 -14.30 -29.27 -6.02
CA THR A 25 -15.48 -29.25 -5.17
C THR A 25 -16.54 -28.38 -5.83
N ALA A 26 -17.50 -29.03 -6.51
CA ALA A 26 -18.65 -28.36 -7.08
C ALA A 26 -19.68 -28.11 -5.98
N VAL A 27 -19.95 -26.84 -5.66
CA VAL A 27 -21.08 -26.46 -4.81
C VAL A 27 -22.25 -26.08 -5.71
N GLY A 28 -23.30 -26.90 -5.67
CA GLY A 28 -24.51 -26.70 -6.44
C GLY A 28 -25.31 -25.48 -5.97
N VAL A 29 -25.71 -24.65 -6.93
CA VAL A 29 -26.66 -23.55 -6.74
C VAL A 29 -28.04 -24.01 -7.17
N GLY A 30 -28.97 -24.04 -6.20
CA GLY A 30 -30.38 -24.38 -6.44
C GLY A 30 -31.10 -23.30 -7.25
N LEU A 31 -31.78 -23.74 -8.30
CA LEU A 31 -32.69 -22.94 -9.11
C LEU A 31 -34.04 -22.77 -8.39
N ALA A 32 -34.46 -21.50 -8.24
CA ALA A 32 -35.87 -21.18 -8.01
C ALA A 32 -36.41 -20.39 -9.23
N THR A 33 -37.26 -21.02 -9.99
CA THR A 33 -38.02 -20.41 -11.08
C THR A 33 -39.32 -19.86 -10.56
N LEU A 34 -39.66 -18.60 -10.79
CA LEU A 34 -41.03 -18.10 -10.90
C LEU A 34 -41.09 -17.04 -12.02
N GLY A 35 -42.10 -17.23 -12.88
CA GLY A 35 -42.28 -16.59 -14.14
C GLY A 35 -42.94 -15.22 -14.13
N GLY A 36 -43.03 -14.62 -15.31
CA GLY A 36 -43.90 -13.49 -15.61
C GLY A 36 -43.25 -12.46 -16.52
N GLY A 37 -43.63 -12.45 -17.77
CA GLY A 37 -43.11 -11.72 -18.92
C GLY A 37 -43.09 -10.20 -18.84
N LEU A 38 -42.29 -9.65 -19.69
CA LEU A 38 -42.59 -8.61 -20.68
C LEU A 38 -41.28 -8.11 -21.28
N LEU A 39 -41.34 -7.96 -22.61
CA LEU A 39 -40.33 -7.48 -23.52
C LEU A 39 -39.62 -6.21 -22.99
N GLY A 40 -38.34 -6.36 -22.56
CA GLY A 40 -37.43 -5.29 -22.34
C GLY A 40 -36.06 -5.73 -22.83
N TRP A 41 -35.45 -4.97 -23.71
CA TRP A 41 -34.07 -5.14 -24.17
C TRP A 41 -33.10 -5.14 -22.98
N MET A 42 -33.02 -6.25 -22.30
CA MET A 42 -31.96 -6.46 -21.29
C MET A 42 -30.68 -6.81 -22.05
N HIS A 43 -29.73 -5.89 -22.06
CA HIS A 43 -28.34 -6.21 -22.18
C HIS A 43 -28.06 -7.31 -21.15
N ARG A 44 -28.12 -8.58 -21.56
CA ARG A 44 -27.56 -9.69 -20.82
C ARG A 44 -26.06 -9.44 -20.71
N ARG A 45 -25.63 -8.69 -19.67
CA ARG A 45 -24.27 -8.88 -19.17
C ARG A 45 -24.21 -10.36 -18.84
N ARG A 46 -23.53 -11.14 -19.68
CA ARG A 46 -23.14 -12.51 -19.32
C ARG A 46 -22.46 -12.42 -17.98
N GLN A 47 -23.12 -12.85 -16.93
CA GLN A 47 -22.46 -13.08 -15.65
C GLN A 47 -21.46 -14.21 -15.94
N VAL A 48 -20.22 -13.86 -16.11
CA VAL A 48 -19.15 -14.84 -16.26
C VAL A 48 -19.05 -15.54 -14.94
N ALA A 49 -19.19 -16.86 -14.93
CA ALA A 49 -19.06 -17.65 -13.72
C ALA A 49 -17.65 -17.46 -13.13
N LEU A 50 -17.58 -17.07 -11.86
CA LEU A 50 -16.32 -16.99 -11.14
C LEU A 50 -16.00 -18.38 -10.55
N GLU A 51 -14.73 -18.73 -10.56
CA GLU A 51 -14.17 -19.96 -9.99
C GLU A 51 -13.32 -19.58 -8.78
N LYS A 52 -13.30 -20.46 -7.76
CA LYS A 52 -12.41 -20.34 -6.61
C LYS A 52 -11.38 -21.46 -6.62
N ARG A 53 -10.13 -21.11 -6.42
CA ARG A 53 -9.01 -22.05 -6.32
C ARG A 53 -8.28 -21.82 -5.00
N THR A 54 -8.22 -22.87 -4.19
CA THR A 54 -7.42 -22.88 -2.96
C THR A 54 -5.99 -23.25 -3.30
N ILE A 55 -5.04 -22.55 -2.71
CA ILE A 55 -3.60 -22.78 -2.86
C ILE A 55 -3.05 -23.20 -1.52
N ASP A 56 -2.41 -24.37 -1.50
CA ASP A 56 -1.68 -24.83 -0.32
C ASP A 56 -0.36 -24.07 -0.18
N LEU A 57 -0.20 -23.38 0.92
CA LEU A 57 1.01 -22.65 1.27
C LEU A 57 1.92 -23.57 2.06
N SER A 58 2.96 -24.06 1.41
CA SER A 58 3.91 -25.03 1.98
C SER A 58 4.96 -24.43 2.93
N ALA A 59 5.03 -23.11 3.01
CA ALA A 59 6.00 -22.40 3.84
C ALA A 59 5.39 -21.10 4.42
N PRO A 60 5.92 -20.60 5.54
CA PRO A 60 5.47 -19.34 6.11
C PRO A 60 5.75 -18.18 5.15
N ILE A 61 4.81 -17.22 5.09
CA ILE A 61 4.94 -16.01 4.27
C ILE A 61 5.43 -14.87 5.17
N GLN A 62 6.53 -14.24 4.76
CA GLN A 62 7.12 -13.06 5.41
C GLN A 62 7.01 -11.81 4.55
N ALA A 63 6.81 -11.97 3.25
CA ALA A 63 6.65 -10.87 2.32
C ALA A 63 5.63 -11.23 1.24
N LEU A 64 4.84 -10.24 0.84
CA LEU A 64 3.86 -10.33 -0.24
C LEU A 64 4.19 -9.31 -1.33
N GLU A 65 4.31 -9.78 -2.57
CA GLU A 65 4.42 -8.93 -3.75
C GLU A 65 3.26 -9.22 -4.70
N VAL A 66 2.47 -8.20 -5.00
CA VAL A 66 1.26 -8.31 -5.82
C VAL A 66 1.44 -7.50 -7.10
N GLY A 67 1.34 -8.18 -8.22
CA GLY A 67 1.37 -7.58 -9.56
C GLY A 67 0.08 -6.85 -9.94
N SER A 68 0.01 -6.37 -11.17
CA SER A 68 -1.17 -5.69 -11.70
C SER A 68 -2.38 -6.63 -11.85
N GLY A 69 -3.58 -6.07 -11.70
CA GLY A 69 -4.84 -6.79 -11.95
C GLY A 69 -5.37 -7.60 -10.77
N PHE A 70 -4.81 -7.42 -9.57
CA PHE A 70 -5.26 -8.12 -8.37
C PHE A 70 -5.96 -7.19 -7.38
N ASP A 71 -7.04 -7.72 -6.79
CA ASP A 71 -7.68 -7.19 -5.60
C ASP A 71 -7.40 -8.15 -4.44
N VAL A 72 -6.69 -7.68 -3.40
CA VAL A 72 -6.29 -8.51 -2.26
C VAL A 72 -7.15 -8.18 -1.06
N GLU A 73 -7.81 -9.21 -0.51
CA GLU A 73 -8.48 -9.18 0.78
C GLU A 73 -7.57 -9.89 1.80
N LEU A 74 -6.86 -9.10 2.60
CA LEU A 74 -5.89 -9.59 3.58
C LEU A 74 -6.50 -9.59 4.98
N GLY A 75 -6.54 -10.76 5.61
CA GLY A 75 -6.95 -10.93 7.01
C GLY A 75 -5.77 -11.29 7.89
N PHE A 76 -5.66 -10.65 9.06
CA PHE A 76 -4.70 -11.05 10.08
C PHE A 76 -5.42 -11.89 11.15
N GLY A 77 -4.93 -13.11 11.39
CA GLY A 77 -5.54 -14.08 12.30
C GLY A 77 -4.73 -15.37 12.43
N LEU A 78 -5.26 -16.34 13.15
CA LEU A 78 -4.55 -17.59 13.45
C LEU A 78 -4.47 -18.58 12.28
N THR A 79 -5.35 -18.44 11.28
CA THR A 79 -5.42 -19.36 10.14
C THR A 79 -4.58 -18.84 8.99
N VAL A 80 -3.82 -19.75 8.38
CA VAL A 80 -3.06 -19.46 7.16
C VAL A 80 -3.80 -20.05 5.97
N GLY A 81 -4.06 -19.24 4.94
CA GLY A 81 -4.75 -19.72 3.75
C GLY A 81 -4.71 -18.72 2.61
N LEU A 82 -4.73 -19.24 1.38
CA LEU A 82 -4.80 -18.44 0.15
C LEU A 82 -5.88 -19.06 -0.76
N VAL A 83 -6.83 -18.22 -1.13
CA VAL A 83 -7.86 -18.56 -2.12
C VAL A 83 -7.84 -17.50 -3.22
N MET A 84 -7.85 -17.92 -4.47
CA MET A 84 -8.00 -17.05 -5.63
C MET A 84 -9.42 -17.18 -6.19
N GLU A 85 -10.04 -16.07 -6.55
CA GLU A 85 -11.34 -16.01 -7.19
C GLU A 85 -11.27 -15.16 -8.45
N GLY A 86 -11.74 -15.69 -9.57
CA GLY A 86 -11.72 -14.99 -10.85
C GLY A 86 -12.38 -15.78 -11.97
N GLN A 87 -12.32 -15.25 -13.18
CA GLN A 87 -12.73 -15.99 -14.37
C GLN A 87 -11.76 -17.15 -14.61
N PRO A 88 -12.24 -18.36 -14.98
CA PRO A 88 -11.37 -19.54 -15.16
C PRO A 88 -10.18 -19.27 -16.09
N THR A 89 -10.44 -18.63 -17.24
CA THR A 89 -9.40 -18.28 -18.23
C THR A 89 -8.34 -17.31 -17.70
N ILE A 90 -8.70 -16.45 -16.74
CA ILE A 90 -7.75 -15.52 -16.13
C ILE A 90 -7.00 -16.21 -14.98
N LEU A 91 -7.68 -17.08 -14.23
CA LEU A 91 -7.03 -17.88 -13.19
C LEU A 91 -5.97 -18.83 -13.76
N ASP A 92 -6.12 -19.28 -15.01
CA ASP A 92 -5.12 -20.11 -15.71
C ASP A 92 -3.84 -19.33 -16.03
N GLU A 93 -3.91 -17.99 -16.12
CA GLU A 93 -2.78 -17.09 -16.38
C GLU A 93 -2.14 -16.56 -15.09
N VAL A 94 -2.70 -16.89 -13.93
CA VAL A 94 -2.10 -16.50 -12.64
C VAL A 94 -0.87 -17.34 -12.37
N ASN A 95 0.24 -16.66 -12.18
CA ASN A 95 1.47 -17.26 -11.70
C ASN A 95 1.72 -16.83 -10.26
N TYR A 96 2.17 -17.77 -9.46
CA TYR A 96 2.63 -17.48 -8.11
C TYR A 96 3.91 -18.24 -7.80
N THR A 97 4.77 -17.65 -7.00
CA THR A 97 5.98 -18.26 -6.48
C THR A 97 6.08 -18.00 -4.99
N LEU A 98 6.46 -19.00 -4.23
CA LEU A 98 6.81 -18.88 -2.82
C LEU A 98 8.25 -19.33 -2.65
N HIS A 99 9.14 -18.37 -2.42
CA HIS A 99 10.58 -18.61 -2.27
C HIS A 99 11.13 -17.76 -1.13
N GLU A 100 11.82 -18.37 -0.19
CA GLU A 100 12.40 -17.70 0.98
C GLU A 100 11.38 -16.81 1.76
N GLY A 101 10.14 -17.28 1.89
CA GLY A 101 9.07 -16.52 2.56
C GLY A 101 8.46 -15.39 1.74
N LEU A 102 8.91 -15.13 0.51
CA LEU A 102 8.32 -14.17 -0.39
C LEU A 102 7.28 -14.85 -1.29
N LEU A 103 6.00 -14.50 -1.08
CA LEU A 103 4.92 -14.84 -2.00
C LEU A 103 4.79 -13.74 -3.06
N ARG A 104 5.09 -14.10 -4.32
CA ARG A 104 4.82 -13.27 -5.49
C ARG A 104 3.61 -13.79 -6.22
N VAL A 105 2.70 -12.90 -6.62
CA VAL A 105 1.53 -13.23 -7.44
C VAL A 105 1.45 -12.23 -8.59
N TYR A 106 1.38 -12.74 -9.82
CA TYR A 106 1.34 -11.92 -11.02
C TYR A 106 0.58 -12.63 -12.15
N LEU A 107 0.06 -11.85 -13.10
CA LEU A 107 -0.54 -12.36 -14.33
C LEU A 107 0.52 -12.49 -15.43
N SER A 108 0.48 -13.56 -16.20
CA SER A 108 1.30 -13.69 -17.42
C SER A 108 0.95 -12.56 -18.40
N PRO A 109 1.95 -11.91 -19.02
CA PRO A 109 1.70 -10.83 -19.96
C PRO A 109 1.08 -11.32 -21.29
N ASP A 110 1.23 -12.60 -21.62
CA ASP A 110 0.86 -13.16 -22.93
C ASP A 110 -0.60 -13.62 -22.96
N GLY A 111 -1.35 -13.16 -23.96
CA GLY A 111 -2.69 -13.69 -24.30
C GLY A 111 -3.86 -13.14 -23.50
N LEU A 112 -3.68 -12.12 -22.70
CA LEU A 112 -4.75 -11.58 -21.87
C LEU A 112 -5.72 -10.65 -22.64
N PRO A 113 -7.04 -10.71 -22.34
CA PRO A 113 -8.02 -9.76 -22.88
C PRO A 113 -7.76 -8.33 -22.35
N PRO A 114 -8.41 -7.28 -22.87
CA PRO A 114 -8.22 -5.89 -22.45
C PRO A 114 -8.32 -5.69 -20.92
N GLU A 115 -7.54 -4.79 -20.37
CA GLU A 115 -7.25 -4.63 -18.93
C GLU A 115 -8.48 -4.54 -17.99
N SER A 116 -9.60 -4.01 -18.46
CA SER A 116 -10.80 -3.78 -17.62
C SER A 116 -11.53 -5.04 -17.14
N SER A 117 -11.21 -6.22 -17.69
CA SER A 117 -11.89 -7.49 -17.37
C SER A 117 -11.01 -8.48 -16.61
N ARG A 118 -9.78 -8.11 -16.25
CA ARG A 118 -8.71 -9.00 -15.76
C ARG A 118 -8.51 -8.92 -14.26
N ARG A 119 -9.56 -8.90 -13.46
CA ARG A 119 -9.33 -8.84 -12.01
C ARG A 119 -9.47 -10.21 -11.37
N VAL A 120 -8.48 -10.51 -10.53
CA VAL A 120 -8.47 -11.70 -9.67
C VAL A 120 -8.50 -11.22 -8.24
N THR A 121 -9.41 -11.76 -7.44
CA THR A 121 -9.44 -11.50 -6.01
C THR A 121 -8.63 -12.57 -5.28
N LEU A 122 -7.68 -12.12 -4.46
CA LEU A 122 -6.89 -12.96 -3.57
C LEU A 122 -7.41 -12.80 -2.15
N TYR A 123 -7.92 -13.87 -1.57
CA TYR A 123 -8.25 -13.93 -0.15
C TYR A 123 -7.06 -14.56 0.57
N LEU A 124 -6.32 -13.76 1.31
CA LEU A 124 -5.12 -14.17 2.04
C LEU A 124 -5.33 -13.99 3.53
N SER A 125 -5.14 -15.04 4.31
CA SER A 125 -5.16 -15.00 5.76
C SER A 125 -3.80 -15.41 6.32
N LEU A 126 -3.24 -14.59 7.21
CA LEU A 126 -1.92 -14.78 7.82
C LEU A 126 -1.93 -14.31 9.27
N PRO A 127 -1.07 -14.88 10.15
CA PRO A 127 -0.91 -14.37 11.51
C PRO A 127 -0.25 -12.97 11.52
N SER A 128 0.72 -12.74 10.66
CA SER A 128 1.42 -11.47 10.49
C SER A 128 2.08 -11.39 9.12
N LEU A 129 2.43 -10.19 8.68
CA LEU A 129 3.10 -9.97 7.40
C LEU A 129 4.07 -8.77 7.49
N PRO A 130 5.38 -8.99 7.62
CA PRO A 130 6.38 -7.92 7.75
C PRO A 130 6.54 -7.03 6.54
N SER A 131 6.26 -7.53 5.33
CA SER A 131 6.48 -6.75 4.11
C SER A 131 5.37 -6.92 3.08
N ILE A 132 4.91 -5.78 2.52
CA ILE A 132 3.91 -5.73 1.44
C ILE A 132 4.43 -4.86 0.30
N THR A 133 4.42 -5.39 -0.91
CA THR A 133 4.69 -4.66 -2.15
C THR A 133 3.47 -4.74 -3.07
N LEU A 134 2.88 -3.58 -3.39
CA LEU A 134 1.76 -3.45 -4.32
C LEU A 134 2.22 -2.76 -5.59
N LEU A 135 2.14 -3.43 -6.71
CA LEU A 135 2.48 -2.89 -8.02
C LEU A 135 1.25 -2.25 -8.69
N SER A 136 1.47 -1.61 -9.82
CA SER A 136 0.47 -0.82 -10.54
C SER A 136 -0.85 -1.58 -10.76
N ASP A 137 -1.96 -0.86 -10.64
CA ASP A 137 -3.33 -1.38 -10.81
C ASP A 137 -3.70 -2.55 -9.88
N SER A 138 -3.02 -2.69 -8.75
CA SER A 138 -3.42 -3.60 -7.67
C SER A 138 -4.16 -2.85 -6.56
N SER A 139 -5.00 -3.57 -5.81
CA SER A 139 -5.58 -3.05 -4.59
C SER A 139 -5.45 -4.03 -3.44
N LEU A 140 -5.33 -3.52 -2.22
CA LEU A 140 -5.32 -4.33 -1.01
C LEU A 140 -6.25 -3.71 0.03
N SER A 141 -7.13 -4.55 0.57
CA SER A 141 -7.98 -4.24 1.72
C SER A 141 -7.55 -5.15 2.88
N ALA A 142 -7.16 -4.56 4.00
CA ALA A 142 -6.71 -5.33 5.15
C ALA A 142 -7.72 -5.27 6.29
N GLN A 143 -7.85 -6.39 7.02
CA GLN A 143 -8.69 -6.53 8.21
C GLN A 143 -7.88 -7.19 9.34
N GLY A 144 -8.11 -6.74 10.57
CA GLY A 144 -7.34 -7.16 11.74
C GLY A 144 -6.06 -6.34 11.91
N VAL A 145 -5.30 -6.67 12.94
CA VAL A 145 -4.06 -5.98 13.31
C VAL A 145 -2.88 -6.82 12.87
N ASN A 146 -1.95 -6.20 12.16
CA ASN A 146 -0.66 -6.80 11.80
C ASN A 146 0.36 -6.48 12.89
N GLU A 147 0.61 -7.43 13.75
CA GLU A 147 1.60 -7.30 14.83
C GLU A 147 2.96 -7.78 14.32
N VAL A 148 3.88 -6.84 14.10
CA VAL A 148 5.22 -7.11 13.59
C VAL A 148 6.22 -6.11 14.15
N GLU A 149 7.42 -6.56 14.49
CA GLU A 149 8.48 -5.67 14.98
C GLU A 149 8.89 -4.64 13.92
N HIS A 150 9.08 -5.08 12.69
CA HIS A 150 9.43 -4.23 11.55
C HIS A 150 8.44 -4.43 10.42
N PHE A 151 7.81 -3.36 9.99
CA PHE A 151 6.88 -3.35 8.87
C PHE A 151 7.39 -2.53 7.69
N THR A 152 7.27 -3.07 6.49
CA THR A 152 7.61 -2.35 5.25
C THR A 152 6.44 -2.40 4.26
N LEU A 153 6.04 -1.24 3.76
CA LEU A 153 5.09 -1.11 2.66
C LEU A 153 5.75 -0.39 1.49
N VAL A 154 5.71 -1.01 0.32
CA VAL A 154 6.03 -0.37 -0.96
C VAL A 154 4.78 -0.38 -1.83
N GLN A 155 4.34 0.79 -2.25
CA GLN A 155 3.15 0.94 -3.07
C GLN A 155 3.48 1.77 -4.31
N HIS A 156 3.20 1.20 -5.48
CA HIS A 156 3.44 1.87 -6.76
C HIS A 156 2.14 1.91 -7.57
N SER A 157 1.58 3.10 -7.78
CA SER A 157 0.35 3.33 -8.56
C SER A 157 -0.80 2.36 -8.22
N SER A 158 -1.05 2.17 -6.93
CA SER A 158 -1.98 1.16 -6.42
C SER A 158 -2.82 1.70 -5.26
N ARG A 159 -3.68 0.87 -4.68
CA ARG A 159 -4.62 1.27 -3.61
C ARG A 159 -4.45 0.38 -2.39
N LEU A 160 -4.42 1.00 -1.23
CA LEU A 160 -4.40 0.31 0.07
C LEU A 160 -5.50 0.87 0.97
N LYS A 161 -6.23 -0.01 1.63
CA LYS A 161 -7.29 0.38 2.56
C LYS A 161 -7.24 -0.43 3.84
N GLY A 162 -7.38 0.25 4.97
CA GLY A 162 -7.69 -0.39 6.25
C GLY A 162 -6.54 -1.11 6.93
N LEU A 163 -5.28 -0.93 6.47
CA LEU A 163 -4.13 -1.56 7.11
C LEU A 163 -3.94 -1.03 8.54
N GLN A 164 -3.82 -1.96 9.50
CA GLN A 164 -3.51 -1.66 10.90
C GLN A 164 -2.21 -2.36 11.25
N VAL A 165 -1.23 -1.60 11.74
CA VAL A 165 0.11 -2.11 12.11
C VAL A 165 0.44 -1.72 13.53
N GLU A 166 0.86 -2.69 14.33
CA GLU A 166 1.43 -2.49 15.66
C GLU A 166 2.83 -3.07 15.72
N GLY A 167 3.82 -2.27 16.17
CA GLY A 167 5.21 -2.72 16.24
C GLY A 167 6.22 -1.65 16.61
N GLU A 168 7.49 -1.89 16.32
CA GLU A 168 8.57 -0.96 16.62
C GLU A 168 8.78 0.07 15.50
N VAL A 169 8.88 -0.42 14.26
CA VAL A 169 9.21 0.41 13.10
C VAL A 169 8.26 0.13 11.94
N ALA A 170 7.67 1.18 11.40
CA ALA A 170 6.90 1.12 10.16
C ALA A 170 7.54 2.01 9.09
N SER A 171 7.87 1.44 7.94
CA SER A 171 8.46 2.13 6.79
C SER A 171 7.52 2.03 5.58
N ILE A 172 7.12 3.18 5.05
CA ILE A 172 6.12 3.27 3.98
C ILE A 172 6.70 4.08 2.84
N ARG A 173 6.71 3.51 1.63
CA ARG A 173 7.14 4.15 0.39
C ARG A 173 6.03 4.09 -0.64
N LEU A 174 5.56 5.25 -1.07
CA LEU A 174 4.47 5.39 -2.03
C LEU A 174 4.96 6.14 -3.27
N ALA A 175 4.70 5.59 -4.45
CA ALA A 175 5.12 6.21 -5.71
C ALA A 175 3.99 6.22 -6.74
N GLY A 176 4.03 7.16 -7.68
CA GLY A 176 3.07 7.28 -8.77
C GLY A 176 1.70 7.79 -8.31
N GLU A 177 0.62 7.19 -8.82
CA GLU A 177 -0.77 7.51 -8.42
C GLU A 177 -1.22 6.54 -7.33
N PHE A 178 -1.27 6.98 -6.08
CA PHE A 178 -1.61 6.11 -4.96
C PHE A 178 -2.82 6.60 -4.15
N LYS A 179 -3.52 5.63 -3.54
CA LYS A 179 -4.44 5.88 -2.42
C LYS A 179 -4.07 4.93 -1.30
N SER A 180 -3.77 5.47 -0.12
CA SER A 180 -3.33 4.66 1.01
C SER A 180 -4.03 5.12 2.29
N SER A 181 -4.55 4.16 3.07
CA SER A 181 -5.11 4.45 4.39
C SER A 181 -4.77 3.36 5.39
N GLY A 182 -4.51 3.78 6.64
CA GLY A 182 -4.13 2.84 7.68
C GLY A 182 -4.03 3.48 9.06
N HIS A 183 -3.83 2.60 10.05
CA HIS A 183 -3.59 2.96 11.44
C HIS A 183 -2.25 2.37 11.87
N PHE A 184 -1.39 3.19 12.47
CA PHE A 184 -0.03 2.80 12.84
C PHE A 184 0.21 3.10 14.32
N ARG A 185 0.56 2.06 15.07
CA ARG A 185 1.05 2.16 16.44
C ARG A 185 2.47 1.63 16.47
N SER A 186 3.45 2.54 16.47
CA SER A 186 4.86 2.16 16.40
C SER A 186 5.74 3.18 17.11
N LYS A 187 6.95 2.79 17.48
CA LYS A 187 7.92 3.77 17.99
C LYS A 187 8.34 4.72 16.89
N SER A 188 8.59 4.21 15.68
CA SER A 188 9.00 5.01 14.55
C SER A 188 8.13 4.74 13.33
N LEU A 189 7.61 5.80 12.70
CA LEU A 189 6.89 5.77 11.43
C LEU A 189 7.62 6.63 10.41
N SER A 190 8.06 6.03 9.33
CA SER A 190 8.63 6.72 8.17
C SER A 190 7.72 6.63 6.97
N VAL A 191 7.29 7.75 6.41
CA VAL A 191 6.45 7.83 5.22
C VAL A 191 7.14 8.66 4.16
N GLN A 192 7.44 8.04 3.03
CA GLN A 192 8.03 8.70 1.86
C GLN A 192 7.08 8.58 0.68
N THR A 193 6.75 9.72 0.05
CA THR A 193 5.88 9.72 -1.13
C THR A 193 6.49 10.51 -2.28
N VAL A 194 6.35 9.97 -3.50
CA VAL A 194 6.74 10.65 -4.73
C VAL A 194 5.63 10.47 -5.77
N GLY A 195 5.08 11.57 -6.25
CA GLY A 195 4.05 11.51 -7.29
C GLY A 195 2.75 12.21 -6.91
N ASN A 196 1.62 11.66 -7.36
CA ASN A 196 0.29 12.24 -7.19
C ASN A 196 -0.63 11.23 -6.48
N GLY A 197 -0.89 11.45 -5.22
CA GLY A 197 -1.74 10.52 -4.49
C GLY A 197 -2.33 11.09 -3.22
N ARG A 198 -3.13 10.26 -2.56
CA ARG A 198 -3.76 10.61 -1.30
C ARG A 198 -3.42 9.58 -0.25
N LEU A 199 -2.97 10.04 0.92
CA LEU A 199 -2.83 9.21 2.10
C LEU A 199 -3.74 9.71 3.23
N LYS A 200 -4.23 8.75 4.03
CA LYS A 200 -4.99 9.04 5.24
C LYS A 200 -4.52 8.10 6.35
N TYR A 201 -3.72 8.60 7.26
CA TYR A 201 -3.14 7.82 8.34
C TYR A 201 -3.53 8.35 9.70
N ASP A 202 -3.83 7.40 10.58
CA ASP A 202 -3.95 7.64 12.00
C ASP A 202 -2.74 6.99 12.68
N ALA A 203 -1.92 7.79 13.39
CA ALA A 203 -0.68 7.29 13.92
C ALA A 203 -0.49 7.66 15.40
N LEU A 204 -0.03 6.68 16.16
CA LEU A 204 0.44 6.86 17.54
C LEU A 204 1.89 6.41 17.58
N THR A 205 2.82 7.37 17.69
CA THR A 205 4.26 7.12 17.51
C THR A 205 5.10 7.95 18.46
N SER A 206 6.34 7.54 18.72
CA SER A 206 7.31 8.45 19.32
C SER A 206 7.94 9.34 18.25
N GLU A 207 8.28 8.77 17.09
CA GLU A 207 8.88 9.54 16.00
C GLU A 207 8.10 9.33 14.69
N THR A 208 7.76 10.42 14.01
CA THR A 208 7.17 10.39 12.66
C THR A 208 8.03 11.18 11.69
N ASN A 209 8.49 10.52 10.63
CA ASN A 209 9.21 11.12 9.53
C ASN A 209 8.31 11.13 8.29
N LEU A 210 7.93 12.31 7.81
CA LEU A 210 7.11 12.49 6.63
C LEU A 210 7.89 13.23 5.54
N SER A 211 8.10 12.59 4.41
CA SER A 211 8.71 13.20 3.22
C SER A 211 7.78 13.07 2.03
N MET A 212 7.36 14.18 1.43
CA MET A 212 6.46 14.17 0.27
C MET A 212 7.00 15.06 -0.84
N ALA A 213 7.01 14.52 -2.07
CA ALA A 213 7.37 15.25 -3.28
C ALA A 213 6.32 15.04 -4.39
N GLY A 214 6.07 16.09 -5.17
CA GLY A 214 5.10 16.05 -6.29
C GLY A 214 3.81 16.80 -6.02
N SER A 215 2.65 16.13 -6.08
CA SER A 215 1.31 16.76 -5.91
C SER A 215 0.42 16.00 -4.93
N GLY A 216 1.01 15.30 -3.97
CA GLY A 216 0.31 14.46 -3.01
C GLY A 216 -0.50 15.22 -1.97
N LEU A 217 -1.53 14.57 -1.42
CA LEU A 217 -2.39 15.08 -0.36
C LEU A 217 -2.39 14.11 0.82
N ALA A 218 -2.00 14.59 2.01
CA ALA A 218 -1.99 13.82 3.25
C ALA A 218 -3.01 14.34 4.25
N TYR A 219 -3.74 13.41 4.88
CA TYR A 219 -4.56 13.65 6.06
C TYR A 219 -4.00 12.82 7.20
N LEU A 220 -3.57 13.49 8.26
CA LEU A 220 -2.97 12.83 9.42
C LEU A 220 -3.80 13.10 10.66
N SER A 221 -3.92 12.07 11.50
CA SER A 221 -4.51 12.16 12.84
C SER A 221 -3.70 11.32 13.81
N GLY A 222 -3.78 11.62 15.11
CA GLY A 222 -3.11 10.90 16.16
C GLY A 222 -2.11 11.74 16.97
N LEU A 223 -1.04 11.10 17.46
CA LEU A 223 -0.08 11.70 18.35
C LEU A 223 1.35 11.29 17.99
N ALA A 224 2.31 12.20 18.16
CA ALA A 224 3.74 11.89 18.14
C ALA A 224 4.53 12.75 19.14
N ASP A 225 5.60 12.20 19.68
CA ASP A 225 6.52 13.00 20.49
C ASP A 225 7.32 13.93 19.56
N ARG A 226 7.78 13.40 18.44
CA ARG A 226 8.57 14.15 17.45
C ARG A 226 8.08 13.92 16.02
N VAL A 227 8.02 15.01 15.25
CA VAL A 227 7.71 14.98 13.81
C VAL A 227 8.81 15.70 13.03
N ASP A 228 9.38 15.02 12.04
CA ASP A 228 10.21 15.62 11.01
C ASP A 228 9.45 15.59 9.67
N CYS A 229 9.09 16.78 9.16
CA CYS A 229 8.25 16.93 7.96
C CYS A 229 9.01 17.68 6.87
N SER A 230 9.18 17.06 5.71
CA SER A 230 9.78 17.68 4.52
C SER A 230 8.86 17.57 3.32
N LEU A 231 8.39 18.71 2.80
CA LEU A 231 7.47 18.76 1.68
C LEU A 231 8.01 19.61 0.53
N SER A 232 7.84 19.12 -0.69
CA SER A 232 8.21 19.87 -1.90
C SER A 232 7.17 19.70 -3.01
N GLY A 233 7.18 20.62 -3.97
CA GLY A 233 6.24 20.63 -5.07
C GLY A 233 4.88 21.23 -4.67
N ARG A 234 3.77 20.63 -5.10
CA ARG A 234 2.39 21.06 -4.77
C ARG A 234 1.75 20.15 -3.74
N THR A 235 2.55 19.63 -2.81
CA THR A 235 2.06 18.74 -1.76
C THR A 235 1.27 19.50 -0.71
N LYS A 236 0.27 18.82 -0.12
CA LYS A 236 -0.56 19.38 0.97
C LYS A 236 -0.67 18.38 2.11
N VAL A 237 -0.49 18.88 3.34
CA VAL A 237 -0.65 18.10 4.57
C VAL A 237 -1.67 18.77 5.47
N HIS A 238 -2.75 18.05 5.79
CA HIS A 238 -3.75 18.40 6.78
C HIS A 238 -3.54 17.55 8.04
N ALA A 239 -2.96 18.14 9.04
CA ALA A 239 -2.60 17.47 10.30
C ALA A 239 -3.11 18.24 11.54
N GLU A 240 -4.25 18.93 11.41
CA GLU A 240 -4.87 19.64 12.54
C GLU A 240 -5.31 18.68 13.67
N LYS A 241 -5.54 17.40 13.31
CA LYS A 241 -5.91 16.33 14.23
C LYS A 241 -4.72 15.47 14.68
N PHE A 242 -3.52 15.83 14.25
CA PHE A 242 -2.29 15.20 14.63
C PHE A 242 -1.52 16.13 15.58
N VAL A 243 -1.33 15.70 16.81
CA VAL A 243 -0.65 16.51 17.82
C VAL A 243 0.78 16.04 17.98
N ALA A 244 1.72 16.94 17.77
CA ALA A 244 3.15 16.70 18.02
C ALA A 244 3.62 17.47 19.26
N GLU A 245 4.49 16.87 20.08
CA GLU A 245 5.18 17.61 21.14
C GLU A 245 6.26 18.51 20.52
N SER A 246 7.03 17.99 19.58
CA SER A 246 8.01 18.77 18.85
C SER A 246 7.91 18.51 17.34
N ILE A 247 8.13 19.56 16.52
CA ILE A 247 8.09 19.43 15.09
C ILE A 247 9.21 20.20 14.39
N LYS A 248 9.81 19.54 13.39
CA LYS A 248 10.68 20.19 12.40
C LYS A 248 10.01 20.16 11.04
N VAL A 249 9.82 21.34 10.43
CA VAL A 249 9.12 21.49 9.15
C VAL A 249 10.01 22.16 8.13
N LEU A 250 10.19 21.50 6.99
CA LEU A 250 10.89 22.02 5.81
C LEU A 250 9.91 22.04 4.65
N LEU A 251 9.54 23.22 4.15
CA LEU A 251 8.65 23.37 2.99
C LEU A 251 9.32 24.17 1.89
N SER A 252 9.15 23.70 0.65
CA SER A 252 9.63 24.39 -0.54
C SER A 252 8.59 24.36 -1.68
N HIS A 253 8.77 25.22 -2.68
CA HIS A 253 7.88 25.37 -3.83
C HIS A 253 6.47 25.84 -3.40
N ASP A 254 5.42 25.15 -3.85
CA ASP A 254 4.03 25.45 -3.50
C ASP A 254 3.50 24.51 -2.38
N ALA A 255 4.39 23.94 -1.58
CA ALA A 255 4.00 23.01 -0.50
C ALA A 255 3.21 23.71 0.60
N GLN A 256 2.20 23.04 1.12
CA GLN A 256 1.31 23.57 2.16
C GLN A 256 1.18 22.56 3.29
N ALA A 257 1.22 23.04 4.53
CA ALA A 257 1.00 22.19 5.70
C ALA A 257 0.25 22.90 6.80
N GLU A 258 -0.53 22.12 7.54
CA GLU A 258 -1.19 22.56 8.77
C GLU A 258 -0.94 21.52 9.86
N TRP A 259 -0.36 21.97 11.00
CA TRP A 259 0.02 21.12 12.12
C TRP A 259 -0.42 21.66 13.45
N LYS A 260 -0.57 20.78 14.44
CA LYS A 260 -0.73 21.14 15.84
C LYS A 260 0.49 20.70 16.64
N VAL A 261 1.09 21.64 17.39
CA VAL A 261 2.31 21.40 18.17
C VAL A 261 2.17 21.99 19.57
N ASN A 262 2.67 21.27 20.59
CA ASN A 262 2.52 21.67 21.99
C ASN A 262 3.76 22.35 22.58
N GLN A 263 4.99 21.91 22.27
CA GLN A 263 6.20 22.35 22.98
C GLN A 263 7.16 23.16 22.11
N THR A 264 7.72 22.55 21.08
CA THR A 264 8.78 23.19 20.27
C THR A 264 8.59 23.00 18.78
N TYR A 265 9.04 23.97 18.02
CA TYR A 265 9.05 23.85 16.56
C TYR A 265 10.29 24.50 15.93
N SER A 266 10.78 23.87 14.85
CA SER A 266 11.77 24.42 13.92
C SER A 266 11.15 24.49 12.53
N VAL A 267 11.26 25.64 11.86
CA VAL A 267 10.58 25.90 10.60
C VAL A 267 11.55 26.49 9.59
N SER A 268 11.62 25.91 8.42
CA SER A 268 12.32 26.46 7.27
C SER A 268 11.40 26.46 6.05
N LEU A 269 11.01 27.63 5.59
CA LEU A 269 10.10 27.82 4.47
C LEU A 269 10.79 28.60 3.35
N SER A 270 10.60 28.16 2.12
CA SER A 270 11.12 28.84 0.95
C SER A 270 10.09 28.92 -0.18
N GLU A 271 10.34 29.80 -1.12
CA GLU A 271 9.51 30.05 -2.30
C GLU A 271 8.08 30.47 -1.95
N ARG A 272 7.05 29.76 -2.44
CA ARG A 272 5.62 30.08 -2.18
C ARG A 272 4.98 29.12 -1.18
N SER A 273 5.80 28.48 -0.36
CA SER A 273 5.30 27.52 0.61
C SER A 273 4.47 28.19 1.72
N HIS A 274 3.55 27.44 2.29
CA HIS A 274 2.62 27.95 3.30
C HIS A 274 2.49 26.98 4.48
N LEU A 275 2.74 27.47 5.69
CA LEU A 275 2.62 26.72 6.91
C LEU A 275 1.69 27.41 7.91
N ILE A 276 0.74 26.65 8.45
CA ILE A 276 -0.08 27.03 9.60
C ILE A 276 0.33 26.12 10.77
N LEU A 277 0.78 26.74 11.86
CA LEU A 277 1.02 26.03 13.11
C LEU A 277 0.01 26.46 14.17
N ARG A 278 -0.66 25.48 14.78
CA ARG A 278 -1.59 25.66 15.90
C ARG A 278 -0.94 25.19 17.20
N GLY A 279 -1.24 25.86 18.31
CA GLY A 279 -0.78 25.46 19.65
C GLY A 279 -0.39 26.64 20.52
N GLU A 280 -0.93 26.70 21.73
CA GLU A 280 -0.79 27.87 22.60
C GLU A 280 0.59 27.96 23.28
N GLY A 281 1.20 26.83 23.64
CA GLY A 281 2.44 26.74 24.43
C GLY A 281 3.74 26.62 23.63
N ALA A 282 3.63 26.37 22.33
CA ALA A 282 4.79 26.01 21.52
C ALA A 282 5.79 27.18 21.36
N LYS A 283 7.08 26.86 21.54
CA LYS A 283 8.18 27.81 21.42
C LYS A 283 9.00 27.55 20.17
N PRO A 284 9.41 28.59 19.40
CA PRO A 284 10.31 28.42 18.28
C PRO A 284 11.71 28.03 18.80
N SER A 285 12.31 27.04 18.18
CA SER A 285 13.75 26.76 18.30
C SER A 285 14.52 27.47 17.16
N GLU A 286 13.94 27.47 15.97
CA GLU A 286 14.50 28.13 14.79
C GLU A 286 13.38 28.45 13.80
N VAL A 287 13.39 29.62 13.19
CA VAL A 287 12.41 29.99 12.16
C VAL A 287 13.12 30.75 11.04
N THR A 288 13.15 30.15 9.87
CA THR A 288 13.69 30.74 8.65
C THR A 288 12.58 30.80 7.61
N VAL A 289 12.23 31.98 7.14
CA VAL A 289 11.21 32.20 6.08
C VAL A 289 11.83 33.07 5.00
N THR A 290 11.90 32.52 3.79
CA THR A 290 12.55 33.21 2.66
C THR A 290 11.59 33.37 1.49
N GLN A 291 11.85 34.33 0.62
CA GLN A 291 11.08 34.61 -0.59
C GLN A 291 9.61 34.97 -0.30
N GLN A 292 8.65 34.33 -0.98
CA GLN A 292 7.22 34.58 -0.83
C GLN A 292 6.52 33.59 0.11
N ALA A 293 7.29 32.85 0.91
CA ALA A 293 6.73 31.88 1.83
C ALA A 293 5.91 32.55 2.94
N LYS A 294 4.87 31.85 3.42
CA LYS A 294 3.96 32.35 4.46
C LYS A 294 3.96 31.43 5.67
N PHE A 295 4.23 32.01 6.83
CA PHE A 295 4.13 31.33 8.11
C PHE A 295 3.04 31.99 8.95
N ILE A 296 2.04 31.21 9.37
CA ILE A 296 0.94 31.65 10.21
C ILE A 296 0.95 30.82 11.49
N ARG A 297 1.02 31.51 12.63
CA ARG A 297 0.85 30.88 13.93
C ARG A 297 -0.52 31.24 14.50
N CYS A 298 -1.32 30.21 14.80
CA CYS A 298 -2.61 30.33 15.48
C CYS A 298 -2.49 29.85 16.92
N LYS A 299 -3.16 30.55 17.83
CA LYS A 299 -3.28 30.14 19.22
C LYS A 299 -4.22 28.96 19.38
#